data_bd04e054d98bf61f6d11456109e742d3
#
_entry.id   bd04e054d98bf61f6d11456109e742d3
#
_cell.length_a   1.000
_cell.length_b   1.000
_cell.length_c   1.000
_cell.angle_alpha   90.00
_cell.angle_beta   90.00
_cell.angle_gamma   90.00
#
_symmetry.space_group_name_H-M   'P 1'
#
loop_
_entity.id
_entity.type
_entity.pdbx_description
1 polymer ?
#
loop_
_entity_poly.entity_id
_entity_poly.type
_entity_poly.pdbx_seq_one_letter_code
_entity_poly.pdbx_strand_id
1 'polypeptide(L)'
;MSKTGIATYSIGMEELAMAFNLINRADLARELLTSIYDNLSDAVVEARLTTASHSLLARGLTGIKTGGAPNLDADFEQALFPMAQFDYALFLSVVRSDRAQTASIHVRKGKTFTSHTVQLGVIHLLEHGKTAGLADFICDVFEDFGSAKEPTENLACKVSWKALAQAQQPDVKLEKVIELLTAAGVAPATAKIGNSSIIATTRSP
;
A
#
# COMPACT_ATOMS: atom_id res chain seq x y z
N MET A 1 -16.96 -12.20 -7.79
CA MET A 1 -17.41 -11.24 -8.83
C MET A 1 -16.28 -10.23 -8.96
N SER A 2 -15.76 -10.00 -10.17
CA SER A 2 -14.72 -8.97 -10.40
C SER A 2 -15.32 -7.61 -10.04
N LYS A 3 -14.70 -6.87 -9.12
CA LYS A 3 -15.09 -5.49 -8.79
C LYS A 3 -14.97 -4.67 -10.09
N THR A 4 -16.06 -4.15 -10.58
CA THR A 4 -16.14 -3.46 -11.89
C THR A 4 -15.12 -2.33 -11.92
N GLY A 5 -14.10 -2.44 -12.75
CA GLY A 5 -13.14 -1.38 -13.02
C GLY A 5 -11.88 -1.36 -12.13
N ILE A 6 -11.63 -2.41 -11.33
CA ILE A 6 -10.39 -2.59 -10.56
C ILE A 6 -9.53 -3.66 -11.23
N ALA A 7 -8.32 -3.30 -11.66
CA ALA A 7 -7.30 -4.23 -12.10
C ALA A 7 -6.49 -4.70 -10.89
N THR A 8 -6.21 -6.01 -10.82
CA THR A 8 -5.51 -6.61 -9.68
C THR A 8 -4.28 -7.36 -10.15
N TYR A 9 -3.14 -7.08 -9.52
CA TYR A 9 -1.85 -7.72 -9.79
C TYR A 9 -1.29 -8.28 -8.48
N SER A 10 -0.88 -9.54 -8.50
CA SER A 10 -0.18 -10.18 -7.38
C SER A 10 1.24 -10.49 -7.84
N ILE A 11 2.24 -9.82 -7.31
CA ILE A 11 3.64 -9.87 -7.78
C ILE A 11 4.60 -10.07 -6.61
N GLY A 12 5.73 -10.72 -6.90
CA GLY A 12 6.81 -10.84 -5.93
C GLY A 12 7.55 -9.51 -5.76
N MET A 13 8.30 -9.40 -4.68
CA MET A 13 9.06 -8.19 -4.39
C MET A 13 10.10 -7.84 -5.44
N GLU A 14 10.89 -8.82 -5.89
CA GLU A 14 11.88 -8.62 -6.93
C GLU A 14 11.21 -8.25 -8.27
N GLU A 15 10.01 -8.79 -8.55
CA GLU A 15 9.21 -8.41 -9.72
C GLU A 15 8.78 -6.94 -9.63
N LEU A 16 8.32 -6.48 -8.44
CA LEU A 16 7.95 -5.09 -8.22
C LEU A 16 9.18 -4.16 -8.32
N ALA A 17 10.31 -4.55 -7.75
CA ALA A 17 11.57 -3.80 -7.88
C ALA A 17 12.02 -3.71 -9.34
N MET A 18 11.96 -4.81 -10.10
CA MET A 18 12.27 -4.81 -11.53
C MET A 18 11.31 -3.91 -12.31
N ALA A 19 10.01 -3.95 -12.00
CA ALA A 19 9.02 -3.09 -12.62
C ALA A 19 9.28 -1.60 -12.37
N PHE A 20 9.69 -1.21 -11.15
CA PHE A 20 10.12 0.16 -10.86
C PHE A 20 11.37 0.57 -11.65
N ASN A 21 12.34 -0.31 -11.82
CA ASN A 21 13.50 -0.02 -12.67
C ASN A 21 13.08 0.26 -14.14
N LEU A 22 12.12 -0.50 -14.67
CA LEU A 22 11.65 -0.32 -16.04
C LEU A 22 10.90 1.01 -16.28
N ILE A 23 10.33 1.60 -15.22
CA ILE A 23 9.73 2.96 -15.29
C ILE A 23 10.69 4.06 -14.82
N ASN A 24 12.00 3.80 -14.79
CA ASN A 24 13.06 4.73 -14.36
C ASN A 24 12.94 5.19 -12.90
N ARG A 25 12.44 4.33 -12.01
CA ARG A 25 12.37 4.56 -10.56
C ARG A 25 13.28 3.59 -9.81
N ALA A 26 14.58 3.62 -10.17
CA ALA A 26 15.62 2.83 -9.51
C ALA A 26 15.77 3.16 -8.00
N ASP A 27 15.38 4.36 -7.58
CA ASP A 27 15.28 4.77 -6.19
C ASP A 27 14.29 3.89 -5.40
N LEU A 28 13.07 3.73 -5.90
CA LEU A 28 12.05 2.88 -5.28
C LEU A 28 12.42 1.40 -5.33
N ALA A 29 13.00 0.95 -6.44
CA ALA A 29 13.48 -0.42 -6.57
C ALA A 29 14.52 -0.75 -5.50
N ARG A 30 15.48 0.15 -5.27
CA ARG A 30 16.52 -0.01 -4.25
C ARG A 30 15.92 0.01 -2.84
N GLU A 31 15.05 0.97 -2.53
CA GLU A 31 14.38 1.07 -1.23
C GLU A 31 13.64 -0.23 -0.90
N LEU A 32 12.89 -0.78 -1.87
CA LEU A 32 12.15 -2.01 -1.73
C LEU A 32 13.07 -3.21 -1.43
N LEU A 33 14.17 -3.37 -2.18
CA LEU A 33 15.10 -4.47 -1.98
C LEU A 33 15.87 -4.34 -0.66
N THR A 34 16.27 -3.14 -0.26
CA THR A 34 16.98 -2.92 1.01
C THR A 34 16.08 -3.07 2.23
N SER A 35 14.76 -2.96 2.09
CA SER A 35 13.82 -3.16 3.20
C SER A 35 13.80 -4.59 3.75
N ILE A 36 14.26 -5.57 2.96
CA ILE A 36 14.22 -7.00 3.32
C ILE A 36 15.59 -7.65 3.26
N TYR A 37 16.48 -7.16 2.41
CA TYR A 37 17.79 -7.75 2.21
C TYR A 37 18.90 -6.86 2.78
N ASP A 38 19.41 -7.21 3.94
CA ASP A 38 20.60 -6.58 4.48
C ASP A 38 21.84 -7.00 3.67
N ASN A 39 22.62 -6.00 3.19
CA ASN A 39 23.95 -6.21 2.61
C ASN A 39 24.03 -7.13 1.38
N LEU A 40 23.08 -7.05 0.44
CA LEU A 40 23.20 -7.73 -0.85
C LEU A 40 24.37 -7.13 -1.66
N SER A 41 25.21 -8.00 -2.21
CA SER A 41 26.15 -7.57 -3.24
C SER A 41 25.44 -7.23 -4.55
N ASP A 42 26.01 -6.31 -5.33
CA ASP A 42 25.44 -5.88 -6.62
C ASP A 42 25.19 -7.06 -7.55
N ALA A 43 26.08 -8.07 -7.56
CA ALA A 43 25.92 -9.29 -8.37
C ALA A 43 24.68 -10.11 -7.97
N VAL A 44 24.36 -10.19 -6.69
CA VAL A 44 23.16 -10.88 -6.20
C VAL A 44 21.91 -10.10 -6.56
N VAL A 45 21.94 -8.77 -6.43
CA VAL A 45 20.83 -7.89 -6.84
C VAL A 45 20.55 -8.04 -8.34
N GLU A 46 21.60 -8.00 -9.17
CA GLU A 46 21.48 -8.16 -10.63
C GLU A 46 20.90 -9.53 -11.00
N ALA A 47 21.39 -10.61 -10.39
CA ALA A 47 20.87 -11.96 -10.65
C ALA A 47 19.38 -12.09 -10.26
N ARG A 48 18.94 -11.49 -9.14
CA ARG A 48 17.55 -11.50 -8.70
C ARG A 48 16.66 -10.69 -9.65
N LEU A 49 17.08 -9.50 -10.05
CA LEU A 49 16.36 -8.66 -11.00
C LEU A 49 16.27 -9.30 -12.38
N THR A 50 17.32 -9.98 -12.82
CA THR A 50 17.30 -10.76 -14.08
C THR A 50 16.26 -11.88 -14.00
N THR A 51 16.22 -12.64 -12.91
CA THR A 51 15.21 -13.69 -12.69
C THR A 51 13.80 -13.09 -12.64
N ALA A 52 13.62 -11.97 -11.96
CA ALA A 52 12.35 -11.26 -11.90
C ALA A 52 11.88 -10.78 -13.27
N SER A 53 12.80 -10.31 -14.13
CA SER A 53 12.46 -9.89 -15.49
C SER A 53 11.93 -11.05 -16.34
N HIS A 54 12.52 -12.25 -16.21
CA HIS A 54 12.02 -13.46 -16.88
C HIS A 54 10.65 -13.87 -16.35
N SER A 55 10.42 -13.75 -15.04
CA SER A 55 9.11 -14.03 -14.44
C SER A 55 8.04 -13.07 -14.94
N LEU A 56 8.30 -11.77 -14.97
CA LEU A 56 7.39 -10.76 -15.52
C LEU A 56 7.08 -11.03 -16.99
N LEU A 57 8.08 -11.42 -17.80
CA LEU A 57 7.88 -11.77 -19.21
C LEU A 57 6.99 -13.00 -19.34
N ALA A 58 7.25 -14.06 -18.57
CA ALA A 58 6.46 -15.30 -18.59
C ALA A 58 4.99 -15.06 -18.22
N ARG A 59 4.72 -14.03 -17.39
CA ARG A 59 3.38 -13.63 -16.97
C ARG A 59 2.71 -12.61 -17.90
N GLY A 60 3.39 -12.18 -18.96
CA GLY A 60 2.90 -11.18 -19.91
C GLY A 60 2.84 -9.74 -19.33
N LEU A 61 3.49 -9.50 -18.17
CA LEU A 61 3.57 -8.16 -17.56
C LEU A 61 4.69 -7.30 -18.13
N THR A 62 5.58 -7.91 -18.91
CA THR A 62 6.59 -7.22 -19.74
C THR A 62 6.59 -7.78 -21.15
N GLY A 63 7.07 -6.97 -22.10
CA GLY A 63 7.33 -7.34 -23.47
C GLY A 63 8.72 -6.88 -23.90
N ILE A 64 9.04 -7.12 -25.17
CA ILE A 64 10.27 -6.65 -25.79
C ILE A 64 9.90 -5.71 -26.94
N LYS A 65 10.33 -4.46 -26.86
CA LYS A 65 10.13 -3.47 -27.94
C LYS A 65 10.95 -3.84 -29.18
N THR A 66 10.52 -3.30 -30.32
CA THR A 66 11.35 -3.27 -31.50
C THR A 66 12.68 -2.60 -31.18
N GLY A 67 13.79 -3.34 -31.23
CA GLY A 67 15.11 -2.88 -30.76
C GLY A 67 15.62 -3.59 -29.51
N GLY A 68 14.86 -4.56 -28.96
CA GLY A 68 15.32 -5.47 -27.90
C GLY A 68 15.21 -4.94 -26.47
N ALA A 69 14.76 -3.69 -26.26
CA ALA A 69 14.58 -3.13 -24.93
C ALA A 69 13.31 -3.69 -24.26
N PRO A 70 13.36 -4.11 -22.98
CA PRO A 70 12.18 -4.54 -22.25
C PRO A 70 11.26 -3.33 -21.98
N ASN A 71 9.95 -3.58 -21.97
CA ASN A 71 8.93 -2.62 -21.58
C ASN A 71 7.85 -3.31 -20.74
N LEU A 72 7.21 -2.57 -19.87
CA LEU A 72 6.04 -3.06 -19.17
C LEU A 72 4.82 -3.16 -20.09
N ASP A 73 3.91 -4.07 -19.77
CA ASP A 73 2.54 -4.02 -20.25
C ASP A 73 1.91 -2.68 -19.87
N ALA A 74 1.11 -2.09 -20.75
CA ALA A 74 0.61 -0.73 -20.58
C ALA A 74 -0.33 -0.59 -19.37
N ASP A 75 -1.18 -1.58 -19.12
CA ASP A 75 -2.11 -1.55 -18.00
C ASP A 75 -1.39 -1.76 -16.66
N PHE A 76 -0.37 -2.63 -16.66
CA PHE A 76 0.48 -2.83 -15.49
C PHE A 76 1.33 -1.60 -15.20
N GLU A 77 1.89 -0.94 -16.20
CA GLU A 77 2.61 0.33 -16.07
C GLU A 77 1.72 1.40 -15.46
N GLN A 78 0.46 1.54 -15.92
CA GLN A 78 -0.52 2.47 -15.36
C GLN A 78 -0.81 2.19 -13.87
N ALA A 79 -0.79 0.93 -13.45
CA ALA A 79 -0.97 0.56 -12.05
C ALA A 79 0.21 0.97 -11.16
N LEU A 80 1.42 1.09 -11.69
CA LEU A 80 2.61 1.51 -10.95
C LEU A 80 2.72 3.05 -10.81
N PHE A 81 2.19 3.80 -11.76
CA PHE A 81 2.33 5.26 -11.77
C PHE A 81 1.85 5.95 -10.48
N PRO A 82 0.71 5.60 -9.88
CA PRO A 82 0.30 6.19 -8.61
C PRO A 82 1.30 5.94 -7.48
N MET A 83 1.97 4.77 -7.47
CA MET A 83 3.00 4.48 -6.47
C MET A 83 4.29 5.27 -6.70
N ALA A 84 4.62 5.51 -7.96
CA ALA A 84 5.82 6.25 -8.36
C ALA A 84 5.67 7.78 -8.26
N GLN A 85 4.44 8.29 -8.48
CA GLN A 85 4.13 9.73 -8.53
C GLN A 85 2.70 9.94 -8.03
N PHE A 86 2.53 10.11 -6.72
CA PHE A 86 1.22 10.39 -6.10
C PHE A 86 1.10 11.86 -5.69
N ASP A 87 -0.12 12.37 -5.67
CA ASP A 87 -0.43 13.67 -5.07
C ASP A 87 -0.63 13.54 -3.56
N TYR A 88 -1.19 12.40 -3.12
CA TYR A 88 -1.28 12.03 -1.70
C TYR A 88 -1.38 10.51 -1.55
N ALA A 89 -1.00 10.02 -0.38
CA ALA A 89 -1.15 8.62 0.01
C ALA A 89 -2.02 8.50 1.26
N LEU A 90 -2.88 7.48 1.27
CA LEU A 90 -3.66 7.05 2.43
C LEU A 90 -3.02 5.78 2.98
N PHE A 91 -2.76 5.74 4.27
CA PHE A 91 -2.29 4.54 4.95
C PHE A 91 -3.45 4.01 5.80
N LEU A 92 -3.93 2.83 5.45
CA LEU A 92 -5.02 2.15 6.14
C LEU A 92 -4.42 1.02 6.95
N SER A 93 -4.69 1.01 8.24
CA SER A 93 -4.33 -0.10 9.11
C SER A 93 -5.58 -0.58 9.82
N VAL A 94 -5.91 -1.85 9.64
CA VAL A 94 -7.03 -2.48 10.31
C VAL A 94 -6.48 -3.59 11.19
N VAL A 95 -6.71 -3.45 12.49
CA VAL A 95 -6.25 -4.42 13.49
C VAL A 95 -7.47 -5.09 14.11
N ARG A 96 -7.50 -6.40 14.09
CA ARG A 96 -8.47 -7.25 14.79
C ARG A 96 -7.74 -8.14 15.80
N SER A 97 -8.50 -8.79 16.67
CA SER A 97 -7.95 -9.74 17.64
C SER A 97 -7.19 -10.90 17.00
N ASP A 98 -7.53 -11.26 15.77
CA ASP A 98 -6.98 -12.40 15.03
C ASP A 98 -6.03 -12.04 13.89
N ARG A 99 -6.05 -10.78 13.43
CA ARG A 99 -5.22 -10.33 12.31
C ARG A 99 -5.04 -8.83 12.25
N ALA A 100 -3.91 -8.42 11.68
CA ALA A 100 -3.66 -7.04 11.28
C ALA A 100 -3.43 -7.00 9.77
N GLN A 101 -3.99 -6.00 9.10
CA GLN A 101 -3.77 -5.74 7.70
C GLN A 101 -3.48 -4.26 7.48
N THR A 102 -2.43 -3.97 6.74
CA THR A 102 -2.05 -2.61 6.37
C THR A 102 -2.03 -2.49 4.86
N ALA A 103 -2.65 -1.44 4.35
CA ALA A 103 -2.61 -1.08 2.95
C ALA A 103 -2.16 0.38 2.80
N SER A 104 -1.39 0.67 1.78
CA SER A 104 -1.12 2.04 1.33
C SER A 104 -1.88 2.28 0.03
N ILE A 105 -2.64 3.38 -0.04
CA ILE A 105 -3.35 3.78 -1.25
C ILE A 105 -2.71 5.05 -1.77
N HIS A 106 -2.08 4.95 -2.92
CA HIS A 106 -1.41 6.05 -3.61
C HIS A 106 -2.37 6.64 -4.63
N VAL A 107 -2.61 7.95 -4.57
CA VAL A 107 -3.65 8.61 -5.36
C VAL A 107 -3.07 9.70 -6.23
N ARG A 108 -3.41 9.67 -7.52
CA ARG A 108 -3.24 10.77 -8.46
C ARG A 108 -4.58 11.46 -8.65
N LYS A 109 -4.70 12.66 -8.10
CA LYS A 109 -5.94 13.43 -8.04
C LYS A 109 -6.61 13.57 -9.41
N GLY A 110 -7.89 13.22 -9.47
CA GLY A 110 -8.68 13.28 -10.71
C GLY A 110 -8.30 12.27 -11.80
N LYS A 111 -7.40 11.31 -11.49
CA LYS A 111 -6.92 10.28 -12.44
C LYS A 111 -7.17 8.87 -11.91
N THR A 112 -6.20 8.33 -11.22
CA THR A 112 -6.16 6.93 -10.78
C THR A 112 -5.66 6.81 -9.34
N PHE A 113 -5.89 5.66 -8.74
CA PHE A 113 -5.27 5.24 -7.49
C PHE A 113 -4.70 3.82 -7.62
N THR A 114 -3.76 3.49 -6.76
CA THR A 114 -3.29 2.12 -6.56
C THR A 114 -3.21 1.82 -5.08
N SER A 115 -3.95 0.81 -4.65
CA SER A 115 -3.81 0.20 -3.33
C SER A 115 -2.68 -0.81 -3.38
N HIS A 116 -1.83 -0.78 -2.39
CA HIS A 116 -0.72 -1.71 -2.21
C HIS A 116 -0.80 -2.36 -0.85
N THR A 117 -0.89 -3.66 -0.83
CA THR A 117 -0.90 -4.51 0.37
C THR A 117 0.20 -5.55 0.25
N VAL A 118 0.92 -5.81 1.34
CA VAL A 118 1.93 -6.87 1.40
C VAL A 118 1.32 -8.08 2.12
N GLN A 119 1.33 -9.23 1.45
CA GLN A 119 0.86 -10.50 1.99
C GLN A 119 2.06 -11.41 2.25
N LEU A 120 2.05 -12.09 3.39
CA LEU A 120 3.12 -13.03 3.80
C LEU A 120 4.54 -12.42 3.75
N GLY A 121 4.64 -11.09 3.79
CA GLY A 121 5.91 -10.37 3.76
C GLY A 121 6.63 -10.31 2.41
N VAL A 122 6.13 -11.01 1.37
CA VAL A 122 6.84 -11.16 0.09
C VAL A 122 5.96 -11.01 -1.16
N ILE A 123 4.65 -11.08 -1.01
CA ILE A 123 3.70 -10.93 -2.11
C ILE A 123 3.08 -9.55 -2.05
N HIS A 124 3.24 -8.78 -3.09
CA HIS A 124 2.67 -7.45 -3.25
C HIS A 124 1.39 -7.55 -4.07
N LEU A 125 0.27 -7.25 -3.44
CA LEU A 125 -1.02 -7.13 -4.10
C LEU A 125 -1.25 -5.66 -4.47
N LEU A 126 -1.40 -5.39 -5.76
CA LEU A 126 -1.71 -4.08 -6.29
C LEU A 126 -3.14 -4.10 -6.85
N GLU A 127 -3.97 -3.18 -6.39
CA GLU A 127 -5.33 -2.99 -6.89
C GLU A 127 -5.45 -1.58 -7.46
N HIS A 128 -5.62 -1.48 -8.76
CA HIS A 128 -5.58 -0.22 -9.51
C HIS A 128 -6.95 0.15 -10.06
N GLY A 129 -7.33 1.41 -9.90
CA GLY A 129 -8.61 1.91 -10.38
C GLY A 129 -8.65 3.41 -10.62
N LYS A 130 -9.79 3.89 -11.10
CA LYS A 130 -10.05 5.33 -11.27
C LYS A 130 -10.38 5.97 -9.92
N THR A 131 -9.90 7.19 -9.69
CA THR A 131 -10.15 7.95 -8.45
C THR A 131 -11.64 8.13 -8.14
N ALA A 132 -12.50 8.15 -9.16
CA ALA A 132 -13.96 8.22 -8.97
C ALA A 132 -14.53 7.02 -8.17
N GLY A 133 -13.90 5.83 -8.26
CA GLY A 133 -14.29 4.62 -7.52
C GLY A 133 -13.55 4.43 -6.20
N LEU A 134 -12.71 5.40 -5.77
CA LEU A 134 -11.87 5.24 -4.58
C LEU A 134 -12.69 5.09 -3.29
N ALA A 135 -13.77 5.85 -3.15
CA ALA A 135 -14.63 5.78 -1.97
C ALA A 135 -15.28 4.39 -1.83
N ASP A 136 -15.83 3.88 -2.93
CA ASP A 136 -16.44 2.55 -2.96
C ASP A 136 -15.39 1.47 -2.67
N PHE A 137 -14.19 1.60 -3.26
CA PHE A 137 -13.07 0.68 -2.99
C PHE A 137 -12.71 0.66 -1.50
N ILE A 138 -12.61 1.83 -0.86
CA ILE A 138 -12.31 1.92 0.57
C ILE A 138 -13.44 1.28 1.39
N CYS A 139 -14.70 1.56 1.07
CA CYS A 139 -15.85 0.95 1.75
C CYS A 139 -15.82 -0.58 1.62
N ASP A 140 -15.56 -1.11 0.43
CA ASP A 140 -15.46 -2.56 0.21
C ASP A 140 -14.34 -3.21 1.04
N VAL A 141 -13.17 -2.57 1.13
CA VAL A 141 -12.08 -3.04 1.99
C VAL A 141 -12.53 -3.11 3.45
N PHE A 142 -13.40 -2.19 3.88
CA PHE A 142 -13.91 -2.18 5.24
C PHE A 142 -15.08 -3.15 5.46
N GLU A 143 -15.92 -3.40 4.46
CA GLU A 143 -17.01 -4.38 4.56
C GLU A 143 -16.49 -5.79 4.81
N ASP A 144 -15.37 -6.18 4.21
CA ASP A 144 -14.68 -7.44 4.50
C ASP A 144 -14.24 -7.56 5.97
N PHE A 145 -14.21 -6.45 6.71
CA PHE A 145 -13.92 -6.39 8.12
C PHE A 145 -15.16 -6.41 9.03
N GLY A 146 -16.37 -6.54 8.46
CA GLY A 146 -17.66 -6.61 9.17
C GLY A 146 -18.30 -5.25 9.35
N SER A 147 -19.62 -5.22 9.27
CA SER A 147 -20.40 -3.98 9.42
C SER A 147 -20.15 -3.34 10.78
N ALA A 148 -19.46 -2.21 10.78
CA ALA A 148 -19.50 -1.31 11.91
C ALA A 148 -20.94 -0.79 12.05
N LYS A 149 -21.47 -0.74 13.29
CA LYS A 149 -22.68 0.05 13.56
C LYS A 149 -22.39 1.47 13.11
N GLU A 150 -23.37 2.11 12.46
CA GLU A 150 -23.24 3.51 12.06
C GLU A 150 -22.70 4.33 13.25
N PRO A 151 -21.63 5.12 13.04
CA PRO A 151 -21.12 5.96 14.10
C PRO A 151 -22.22 7.00 14.44
N THR A 152 -22.58 7.03 15.72
CA THR A 152 -23.59 7.97 16.22
C THR A 152 -23.08 9.41 16.30
N GLU A 153 -21.77 9.61 16.08
CA GLU A 153 -21.12 10.92 16.14
C GLU A 153 -20.08 11.05 15.01
N ASN A 154 -19.82 12.29 14.60
CA ASN A 154 -18.76 12.57 13.63
C ASN A 154 -17.38 12.39 14.29
N LEU A 155 -16.73 11.27 14.01
CA LEU A 155 -15.47 10.85 14.63
C LEU A 155 -14.22 11.40 13.92
N ALA A 156 -14.37 12.39 13.01
CA ALA A 156 -13.24 13.01 12.35
C ALA A 156 -12.38 13.80 13.35
N CYS A 157 -11.11 13.45 13.44
CA CYS A 157 -10.13 14.18 14.24
C CYS A 157 -8.83 14.40 13.46
N LYS A 158 -8.11 15.48 13.81
CA LYS A 158 -6.76 15.74 13.28
C LYS A 158 -5.74 15.30 14.32
N VAL A 159 -4.91 14.32 13.96
CA VAL A 159 -3.82 13.83 14.81
C VAL A 159 -2.49 14.19 14.17
N SER A 160 -1.52 14.64 14.98
CA SER A 160 -0.18 14.92 14.45
C SER A 160 0.51 13.62 14.01
N TRP A 161 1.28 13.69 12.92
CA TRP A 161 2.08 12.56 12.45
C TRP A 161 2.98 11.97 13.54
N LYS A 162 3.56 12.82 14.39
CA LYS A 162 4.41 12.40 15.51
C LYS A 162 3.65 11.53 16.52
N ALA A 163 2.45 11.93 16.91
CA ALA A 163 1.63 11.16 17.85
C ALA A 163 1.21 9.81 17.23
N LEU A 164 0.87 9.81 15.94
CA LEU A 164 0.50 8.60 15.21
C LEU A 164 1.67 7.62 15.08
N ALA A 165 2.86 8.10 14.72
CA ALA A 165 4.06 7.28 14.61
C ALA A 165 4.46 6.68 15.97
N GLN A 166 4.28 7.41 17.07
CA GLN A 166 4.50 6.87 18.41
C GLN A 166 3.48 5.79 18.79
N ALA A 167 2.22 5.96 18.39
CA ALA A 167 1.16 4.99 18.66
C ALA A 167 1.30 3.70 17.83
N GLN A 168 2.01 3.75 16.70
CA GLN A 168 2.22 2.61 15.78
C GLN A 168 3.48 1.78 16.09
N GLN A 169 4.26 2.11 17.13
CA GLN A 169 5.41 1.30 17.49
C GLN A 169 4.97 -0.09 17.98
N PRO A 170 5.63 -1.17 17.55
CA PRO A 170 5.15 -2.54 17.76
C PRO A 170 5.13 -3.00 19.23
N ASP A 171 5.85 -2.33 20.10
CA ASP A 171 5.96 -2.60 21.53
C ASP A 171 5.06 -1.73 22.42
N VAL A 172 4.29 -0.81 21.83
CA VAL A 172 3.38 0.06 22.57
C VAL A 172 2.09 -0.65 22.92
N LYS A 173 1.80 -0.80 24.22
CA LYS A 173 0.55 -1.41 24.71
C LYS A 173 -0.67 -0.56 24.32
N LEU A 174 -1.82 -1.23 24.11
CA LEU A 174 -3.06 -0.60 23.68
C LEU A 174 -3.49 0.58 24.60
N GLU A 175 -3.31 0.44 25.92
CA GLU A 175 -3.63 1.53 26.85
C GLU A 175 -2.81 2.79 26.56
N LYS A 176 -1.53 2.61 26.21
CA LYS A 176 -0.65 3.74 25.86
C LYS A 176 -1.01 4.34 24.52
N VAL A 177 -1.46 3.54 23.55
CA VAL A 177 -1.99 4.03 22.28
C VAL A 177 -3.21 4.93 22.52
N ILE A 178 -4.16 4.47 23.36
CA ILE A 178 -5.37 5.24 23.72
C ILE A 178 -4.99 6.56 24.40
N GLU A 179 -4.04 6.53 25.33
CA GLU A 179 -3.54 7.72 26.03
C GLU A 179 -2.92 8.73 25.03
N LEU A 180 -2.04 8.26 24.15
CA LEU A 180 -1.37 9.09 23.13
C LEU A 180 -2.38 9.73 22.17
N LEU A 181 -3.35 8.96 21.69
CA LEU A 181 -4.38 9.46 20.79
C LEU A 181 -5.32 10.45 21.51
N THR A 182 -5.70 10.17 22.75
CA THR A 182 -6.52 11.08 23.56
C THR A 182 -5.78 12.40 23.84
N ALA A 183 -4.50 12.34 24.19
CA ALA A 183 -3.66 13.52 24.38
C ALA A 183 -3.47 14.33 23.08
N ALA A 184 -3.58 13.68 21.92
CA ALA A 184 -3.54 14.31 20.60
C ALA A 184 -4.89 14.85 20.12
N GLY A 185 -5.94 14.80 20.96
CA GLY A 185 -7.26 15.36 20.68
C GLY A 185 -8.29 14.37 20.11
N VAL A 186 -7.98 13.08 20.10
CA VAL A 186 -8.97 12.04 19.75
C VAL A 186 -9.93 11.85 20.92
N ALA A 187 -11.24 11.89 20.65
CA ALA A 187 -12.22 11.67 21.71
C ALA A 187 -12.01 10.29 22.38
N PRO A 188 -12.10 10.17 23.71
CA PRO A 188 -11.85 8.90 24.42
C PRO A 188 -12.74 7.75 23.96
N ALA A 189 -13.97 8.03 23.54
CA ALA A 189 -14.88 7.04 22.97
C ALA A 189 -14.35 6.48 21.65
N THR A 190 -13.78 7.32 20.79
CA THR A 190 -13.16 6.96 19.52
C THR A 190 -11.88 6.12 19.73
N ALA A 191 -11.06 6.51 20.72
CA ALA A 191 -9.85 5.77 21.07
C ALA A 191 -10.14 4.39 21.67
N LYS A 192 -11.35 4.18 22.20
CA LYS A 192 -11.83 2.93 22.81
C LYS A 192 -12.69 2.06 21.88
N ILE A 193 -12.93 2.47 20.63
CA ILE A 193 -13.68 1.64 19.67
C ILE A 193 -12.94 0.31 19.52
N GLY A 194 -13.45 -0.64 20.25
CA GLY A 194 -12.80 -1.88 20.60
C GLY A 194 -12.39 -2.74 19.41
N ASN A 195 -11.39 -3.55 19.63
CA ASN A 195 -10.83 -4.65 18.80
C ASN A 195 -10.59 -4.38 17.31
N SER A 196 -10.92 -3.19 16.78
CA SER A 196 -10.68 -2.79 15.40
C SER A 196 -10.38 -1.28 15.38
N SER A 197 -9.13 -0.90 15.20
CA SER A 197 -8.73 0.49 15.01
C SER A 197 -8.46 0.73 13.54
N ILE A 198 -9.11 1.74 12.96
CA ILE A 198 -8.84 2.20 11.61
C ILE A 198 -8.03 3.48 11.72
N ILE A 199 -6.81 3.47 11.23
CA ILE A 199 -5.95 4.64 11.21
C ILE A 199 -5.72 5.01 9.75
N ALA A 200 -6.29 6.12 9.31
CA ALA A 200 -6.03 6.68 8.00
C ALA A 200 -5.13 7.91 8.14
N THR A 201 -4.02 7.93 7.43
CA THR A 201 -3.11 9.07 7.38
C THR A 201 -2.90 9.53 5.95
N THR A 202 -2.80 10.83 5.75
CA THR A 202 -2.46 11.43 4.47
C THR A 202 -1.05 11.99 4.53
N ARG A 203 -0.22 11.64 3.55
CA ARG A 203 1.08 12.25 3.33
C ARG A 203 1.10 12.86 1.93
N SER A 204 1.44 14.13 1.83
CA SER A 204 1.84 14.74 0.56
C SER A 204 3.33 14.52 0.36
N PRO A 205 3.77 14.34 -0.89
CA PRO A 205 5.19 14.21 -1.23
C PRO A 205 5.98 15.46 -0.89
#